data_aae8cdba92a619ef8b7500b6d9c4617d
#
_entry.id   aae8cdba92a619ef8b7500b6d9c4617d
#
_cell.length_a   1.000
_cell.length_b   1.000
_cell.length_c   1.000
_cell.angle_alpha   90.00
_cell.angle_beta   90.00
_cell.angle_gamma   90.00
#
_symmetry.space_group_name_H-M   'P 1'
#
loop_
_entity.id
_entity.type
_entity.pdbx_description
1 polymer ?
#
loop_
_entity_poly.entity_id
_entity_poly.type
_entity_poly.pdbx_seq_one_letter_code
_entity_poly.pdbx_strand_id
1 'polypeptide(L)'
;MKKDKDIEYKSRLLETSKDKAKKETMMDSEIEVINFDTIKDSYVQLFKIEKINSNDALIIRDDEYLFIEFKNGKIRDIKDVFEIYSKIYDSLIILSNILEKTLIELKDRVSYILVFNKELEHTRKFERAEEGFIKHLNKNSEIERIYFGLRKFEKYCFKKVYTYSVEEFKSKFLQSLKENNDISLLEEFEDKFLKFLEKNNND
;
A
#
# COMPACT_ATOMS: atom_id res chain seq x y z
N MET A 1 -9.50 14.11 -31.88
CA MET A 1 -9.12 14.47 -30.52
C MET A 1 -10.18 13.92 -29.57
N LYS A 2 -9.97 12.75 -28.97
CA LYS A 2 -10.78 12.28 -27.84
C LYS A 2 -10.31 13.08 -26.64
N LYS A 3 -11.23 13.80 -25.99
CA LYS A 3 -10.98 14.47 -24.70
C LYS A 3 -10.38 13.43 -23.76
N ASP A 4 -9.20 13.73 -23.21
CA ASP A 4 -8.64 13.02 -22.09
C ASP A 4 -9.72 12.95 -21.02
N LYS A 5 -10.16 11.73 -20.70
CA LYS A 5 -10.98 11.52 -19.51
C LYS A 5 -10.07 11.89 -18.35
N ASP A 6 -10.44 12.94 -17.62
CA ASP A 6 -9.82 13.25 -16.34
C ASP A 6 -9.84 11.96 -15.50
N ILE A 7 -8.68 11.33 -15.32
CA ILE A 7 -8.56 10.11 -14.53
C ILE A 7 -8.64 10.55 -13.08
N GLU A 8 -9.77 10.32 -12.44
CA GLU A 8 -9.98 10.63 -11.04
C GLU A 8 -9.29 9.60 -10.15
N TYR A 9 -7.98 9.77 -9.94
CA TYR A 9 -7.17 8.89 -9.06
C TYR A 9 -7.09 9.39 -7.62
N LYS A 10 -7.49 10.64 -7.34
CA LYS A 10 -7.64 11.15 -5.97
C LYS A 10 -8.90 10.56 -5.35
N SER A 11 -8.79 10.17 -4.11
CA SER A 11 -9.88 9.54 -3.36
C SER A 11 -9.72 9.84 -1.87
N ARG A 12 -10.63 9.35 -1.06
CA ARG A 12 -10.54 9.44 0.39
C ARG A 12 -10.18 8.08 0.98
N LEU A 13 -9.50 8.09 2.11
CA LEU A 13 -9.13 6.86 2.81
C LEU A 13 -10.35 6.01 3.15
N LEU A 14 -11.50 6.64 3.44
CA LEU A 14 -12.81 6.01 3.59
C LEU A 14 -13.15 5.12 2.37
N GLU A 15 -13.01 5.67 1.16
CA GLU A 15 -13.41 4.97 -0.07
C GLU A 15 -12.43 3.84 -0.43
N THR A 16 -11.12 4.06 -0.27
CA THR A 16 -10.10 3.04 -0.57
C THR A 16 -10.11 1.89 0.43
N SER A 17 -10.59 2.11 1.66
CA SER A 17 -10.72 1.09 2.71
C SER A 17 -12.01 0.27 2.63
N LYS A 18 -12.84 0.47 1.58
CA LYS A 18 -14.14 -0.17 1.44
C LYS A 18 -14.02 -1.59 0.92
N ASP A 19 -14.49 -2.54 1.71
CA ASP A 19 -14.69 -3.91 1.26
C ASP A 19 -15.90 -3.97 0.33
N LYS A 20 -15.63 -4.08 -0.98
CA LYS A 20 -16.68 -4.10 -2.03
C LYS A 20 -17.64 -5.28 -1.87
N ALA A 21 -17.19 -6.41 -1.32
CA ALA A 21 -18.00 -7.60 -1.13
C ALA A 21 -18.94 -7.47 0.05
N LYS A 22 -18.50 -6.88 1.14
CA LYS A 22 -19.27 -6.71 2.37
C LYS A 22 -20.02 -5.38 2.45
N LYS A 23 -19.70 -4.42 1.58
CA LYS A 23 -20.17 -3.03 1.61
C LYS A 23 -19.86 -2.31 2.94
N GLU A 24 -18.77 -2.70 3.58
CA GLU A 24 -18.29 -2.15 4.84
C GLU A 24 -17.01 -1.36 4.60
N THR A 25 -16.82 -0.28 5.36
CA THR A 25 -15.57 0.49 5.36
C THR A 25 -14.76 0.16 6.59
N MET A 26 -13.45 -0.05 6.44
CA MET A 26 -12.55 -0.27 7.58
C MET A 26 -12.17 1.05 8.25
N MET A 27 -12.17 2.14 7.49
CA MET A 27 -11.77 3.47 7.95
C MET A 27 -12.85 4.50 7.70
N ASP A 28 -13.16 5.30 8.72
CA ASP A 28 -13.98 6.51 8.60
C ASP A 28 -13.04 7.72 8.64
N SER A 29 -12.45 8.05 7.49
CA SER A 29 -11.46 9.12 7.38
C SER A 29 -11.53 9.81 6.02
N GLU A 30 -11.63 11.13 6.05
CA GLU A 30 -11.68 12.02 4.89
C GLU A 30 -10.29 12.41 4.36
N ILE A 31 -9.21 11.80 4.87
CA ILE A 31 -7.85 12.06 4.37
C ILE A 31 -7.79 11.73 2.89
N GLU A 32 -7.31 12.70 2.10
CA GLU A 32 -7.08 12.51 0.67
C GLU A 32 -5.90 11.54 0.43
N VAL A 33 -6.12 10.62 -0.48
CA VAL A 33 -5.14 9.60 -0.88
C VAL A 33 -5.20 9.37 -2.38
N ILE A 34 -4.18 8.80 -2.95
CA ILE A 34 -4.20 8.27 -4.31
C ILE A 34 -4.83 6.87 -4.25
N ASN A 35 -5.92 6.66 -4.97
CA ASN A 35 -6.51 5.35 -5.20
C ASN A 35 -5.61 4.56 -6.16
N PHE A 36 -4.83 3.64 -5.62
CA PHE A 36 -3.84 2.94 -6.42
C PHE A 36 -4.44 1.86 -7.33
N ASP A 37 -5.67 1.40 -7.05
CA ASP A 37 -6.46 0.58 -7.98
C ASP A 37 -6.73 1.33 -9.30
N THR A 38 -7.05 2.63 -9.22
CA THR A 38 -7.27 3.46 -10.42
C THR A 38 -5.97 3.65 -11.22
N ILE A 39 -4.84 3.86 -10.55
CA ILE A 39 -3.52 3.93 -11.18
C ILE A 39 -3.22 2.61 -11.90
N LYS A 40 -3.40 1.47 -11.24
CA LYS A 40 -3.21 0.14 -11.81
C LYS A 40 -4.13 -0.10 -13.02
N ASP A 41 -5.42 0.26 -12.93
CA ASP A 41 -6.36 0.06 -14.04
C ASP A 41 -5.96 0.87 -15.27
N SER A 42 -5.47 2.10 -15.08
CA SER A 42 -4.90 2.92 -16.16
C SER A 42 -3.65 2.27 -16.76
N TYR A 43 -2.76 1.74 -15.91
CA TYR A 43 -1.55 1.03 -16.35
C TYR A 43 -1.89 -0.22 -17.17
N VAL A 44 -2.81 -1.06 -16.70
CA VAL A 44 -3.28 -2.27 -17.40
C VAL A 44 -3.88 -1.92 -18.75
N GLN A 45 -4.71 -0.88 -18.82
CA GLN A 45 -5.32 -0.42 -20.05
C GLN A 45 -4.27 0.08 -21.05
N LEU A 46 -3.30 0.85 -20.58
CA LEU A 46 -2.25 1.44 -21.39
C LEU A 46 -1.39 0.37 -22.08
N PHE A 47 -0.94 -0.63 -21.34
CA PHE A 47 -0.09 -1.70 -21.87
C PHE A 47 -0.86 -2.89 -22.44
N LYS A 48 -2.20 -2.86 -22.38
CA LYS A 48 -3.08 -3.97 -22.87
C LYS A 48 -2.67 -5.33 -22.28
N ILE A 49 -2.30 -5.35 -21.00
CA ILE A 49 -1.87 -6.56 -20.29
C ILE A 49 -3.03 -7.17 -19.50
N GLU A 50 -2.84 -8.43 -19.07
CA GLU A 50 -3.78 -9.07 -18.17
C GLU A 50 -3.87 -8.34 -16.82
N LYS A 51 -4.98 -8.54 -16.11
CA LYS A 51 -5.21 -7.93 -14.81
C LYS A 51 -4.13 -8.33 -13.79
N ILE A 52 -3.47 -7.34 -13.23
CA ILE A 52 -2.52 -7.46 -12.11
C ILE A 52 -3.16 -6.95 -10.81
N ASN A 53 -2.48 -7.11 -9.69
CA ASN A 53 -2.96 -6.66 -8.39
C ASN A 53 -2.42 -5.26 -8.04
N SER A 54 -2.98 -4.64 -7.01
CA SER A 54 -2.47 -3.39 -6.44
C SER A 54 -2.80 -3.28 -4.97
N ASN A 55 -2.03 -2.48 -4.25
CA ASN A 55 -2.42 -1.98 -2.95
C ASN A 55 -3.59 -0.99 -3.09
N ASP A 56 -4.36 -0.79 -2.04
CA ASP A 56 -5.59 0.00 -2.10
C ASP A 56 -5.32 1.50 -2.20
N ALA A 57 -4.33 2.00 -1.45
CA ALA A 57 -4.02 3.43 -1.43
C ALA A 57 -2.51 3.71 -1.43
N LEU A 58 -2.17 4.90 -1.95
CA LEU A 58 -0.84 5.51 -1.85
C LEU A 58 -0.99 6.89 -1.22
N ILE A 59 -0.24 7.15 -0.16
CA ILE A 59 -0.07 8.47 0.44
C ILE A 59 1.34 8.96 0.12
N ILE A 60 1.46 10.23 -0.25
CA ILE A 60 2.73 10.89 -0.53
C ILE A 60 2.91 11.99 0.49
N ARG A 61 3.98 11.92 1.29
CA ARG A 61 4.29 12.90 2.33
C ARG A 61 5.79 12.88 2.69
N ASP A 62 6.30 13.98 3.21
CA ASP A 62 7.64 14.05 3.83
C ASP A 62 8.73 13.33 3.02
N ASP A 63 8.72 13.47 1.68
CA ASP A 63 9.67 12.80 0.79
C ASP A 63 9.54 11.26 0.78
N GLU A 64 8.37 10.72 1.17
CA GLU A 64 8.08 9.30 1.28
C GLU A 64 6.78 8.91 0.57
N TYR A 65 6.80 7.76 -0.10
CA TYR A 65 5.65 7.08 -0.69
C TYR A 65 5.19 6.01 0.28
N LEU A 66 3.93 6.05 0.71
CA LEU A 66 3.39 5.12 1.69
C LEU A 66 2.25 4.33 1.09
N PHE A 67 2.47 3.06 0.79
CA PHE A 67 1.41 2.15 0.40
C PHE A 67 0.59 1.69 1.60
N ILE A 68 -0.73 1.65 1.42
CA ILE A 68 -1.66 1.10 2.39
C ILE A 68 -2.50 0.02 1.73
N GLU A 69 -2.57 -1.13 2.37
CA GLU A 69 -3.44 -2.25 2.02
C GLU A 69 -4.42 -2.51 3.15
N PHE A 70 -5.70 -2.67 2.83
CA PHE A 70 -6.77 -2.98 3.77
C PHE A 70 -7.26 -4.41 3.59
N LYS A 71 -7.21 -5.22 4.63
CA LYS A 71 -7.68 -6.61 4.60
C LYS A 71 -8.78 -6.83 5.64
N ASN A 72 -10.05 -6.68 5.21
CA ASN A 72 -11.24 -6.93 6.03
C ASN A 72 -11.66 -8.41 6.03
N GLY A 73 -10.89 -9.30 5.43
CA GLY A 73 -11.09 -10.75 5.42
C GLY A 73 -10.16 -11.47 6.38
N LYS A 74 -10.48 -12.75 6.68
CA LYS A 74 -9.54 -13.63 7.40
C LYS A 74 -8.32 -13.88 6.52
N ILE A 75 -7.12 -13.76 7.10
CA ILE A 75 -5.87 -14.21 6.49
C ILE A 75 -5.62 -15.62 7.07
N ARG A 76 -6.07 -16.66 6.35
CA ARG A 76 -6.14 -18.04 6.86
C ARG A 76 -4.97 -18.91 6.46
N ASP A 77 -4.48 -18.72 5.26
CA ASP A 77 -3.52 -19.62 4.65
C ASP A 77 -2.46 -18.89 3.81
N ILE A 78 -1.57 -19.68 3.25
CA ILE A 78 -0.48 -19.20 2.43
C ILE A 78 -0.98 -18.43 1.19
N LYS A 79 -2.16 -18.77 0.65
CA LYS A 79 -2.73 -18.13 -0.52
C LYS A 79 -3.11 -16.68 -0.24
N ASP A 80 -3.74 -16.42 0.91
CA ASP A 80 -4.08 -15.05 1.34
C ASP A 80 -2.83 -14.19 1.49
N VAL A 81 -1.76 -14.78 2.03
CA VAL A 81 -0.46 -14.11 2.19
C VAL A 81 0.20 -13.84 0.83
N PHE A 82 0.14 -14.79 -0.10
CA PHE A 82 0.66 -14.59 -1.46
C PHE A 82 -0.10 -13.52 -2.23
N GLU A 83 -1.41 -13.36 -2.01
CA GLU A 83 -2.18 -12.26 -2.59
C GLU A 83 -1.64 -10.89 -2.12
N ILE A 84 -1.33 -10.75 -0.82
CA ILE A 84 -0.70 -9.55 -0.27
C ILE A 84 0.67 -9.31 -0.91
N TYR A 85 1.49 -10.36 -1.06
CA TYR A 85 2.80 -10.23 -1.69
C TYR A 85 2.71 -9.85 -3.18
N SER A 86 1.74 -10.40 -3.91
CA SER A 86 1.48 -10.02 -5.30
C SER A 86 1.12 -8.52 -5.40
N LYS A 87 0.23 -8.03 -4.55
CA LYS A 87 -0.12 -6.61 -4.49
C LYS A 87 1.10 -5.73 -4.23
N ILE A 88 1.99 -6.15 -3.32
CA ILE A 88 3.24 -5.44 -3.03
C ILE A 88 4.12 -5.32 -4.27
N TYR A 89 4.41 -6.45 -4.94
CA TYR A 89 5.31 -6.46 -6.09
C TYR A 89 4.73 -5.70 -7.28
N ASP A 90 3.46 -5.94 -7.61
CA ASP A 90 2.80 -5.29 -8.74
C ASP A 90 2.75 -3.76 -8.52
N SER A 91 2.41 -3.31 -7.31
CA SER A 91 2.38 -1.87 -6.99
C SER A 91 3.76 -1.22 -7.05
N LEU A 92 4.80 -1.90 -6.58
CA LEU A 92 6.18 -1.39 -6.66
C LEU A 92 6.66 -1.27 -8.11
N ILE A 93 6.32 -2.24 -8.97
CA ILE A 93 6.67 -2.20 -10.40
C ILE A 93 5.95 -1.04 -11.08
N ILE A 94 4.65 -0.86 -10.82
CA ILE A 94 3.88 0.27 -11.37
C ILE A 94 4.49 1.60 -10.93
N LEU A 95 4.75 1.77 -9.63
CA LEU A 95 5.34 3.00 -9.08
C LEU A 95 6.73 3.27 -9.67
N SER A 96 7.57 2.24 -9.79
CA SER A 96 8.90 2.30 -10.40
C SER A 96 8.85 2.81 -11.84
N ASN A 97 7.91 2.30 -12.64
CA ASN A 97 7.74 2.70 -14.02
C ASN A 97 7.21 4.14 -14.16
N ILE A 98 6.24 4.54 -13.33
CA ILE A 98 5.70 5.92 -13.32
C ILE A 98 6.79 6.92 -12.95
N LEU A 99 7.56 6.64 -11.91
CA LEU A 99 8.61 7.53 -11.42
C LEU A 99 9.91 7.48 -12.25
N GLU A 100 10.02 6.51 -13.17
CA GLU A 100 11.25 6.21 -13.91
C GLU A 100 12.45 5.99 -12.98
N LYS A 101 12.21 5.30 -11.82
CA LYS A 101 13.21 4.99 -10.79
C LYS A 101 13.30 3.48 -10.58
N THR A 102 14.49 2.98 -10.35
CA THR A 102 14.71 1.58 -9.99
C THR A 102 14.18 1.26 -8.58
N LEU A 103 13.90 0.00 -8.29
CA LEU A 103 13.49 -0.44 -6.94
C LEU A 103 14.57 -0.13 -5.88
N ILE A 104 15.86 -0.11 -6.27
CA ILE A 104 16.96 0.24 -5.37
C ILE A 104 16.89 1.71 -4.95
N GLU A 105 16.55 2.61 -5.88
CA GLU A 105 16.37 4.04 -5.60
C GLU A 105 15.11 4.32 -4.77
N LEU A 106 14.08 3.49 -4.93
CA LEU A 106 12.81 3.66 -4.23
C LEU A 106 12.78 3.06 -2.83
N LYS A 107 13.54 2.00 -2.55
CA LYS A 107 13.43 1.21 -1.30
C LYS A 107 13.60 2.04 -0.02
N ASP A 108 14.37 3.13 -0.06
CA ASP A 108 14.61 4.00 1.09
C ASP A 108 13.60 5.16 1.19
N ARG A 109 12.68 5.27 0.21
CA ARG A 109 11.63 6.29 0.11
C ARG A 109 10.21 5.71 0.06
N VAL A 110 10.07 4.41 0.07
CA VAL A 110 8.76 3.74 0.06
C VAL A 110 8.58 2.95 1.34
N SER A 111 7.45 3.14 2.01
CA SER A 111 7.02 2.34 3.16
C SER A 111 5.69 1.63 2.89
N TYR A 112 5.39 0.64 3.69
CA TYR A 112 4.20 -0.19 3.52
C TYR A 112 3.45 -0.40 4.83
N ILE A 113 2.13 -0.29 4.78
CA ILE A 113 1.24 -0.59 5.90
C ILE A 113 0.18 -1.59 5.47
N LEU A 114 0.07 -2.70 6.19
CA LEU A 114 -1.08 -3.58 6.15
C LEU A 114 -2.00 -3.24 7.32
N VAL A 115 -3.23 -2.84 7.01
CA VAL A 115 -4.31 -2.65 8.01
C VAL A 115 -5.25 -3.86 7.94
N PHE A 116 -5.37 -4.59 9.03
CA PHE A 116 -6.17 -5.81 9.06
C PHE A 116 -7.22 -5.79 10.18
N ASN A 117 -8.28 -6.55 9.99
CA ASN A 117 -9.32 -6.71 11.00
C ASN A 117 -8.91 -7.80 12.00
N LYS A 118 -8.54 -7.39 13.23
CA LYS A 118 -8.06 -8.29 14.29
C LYS A 118 -9.13 -9.23 14.84
N GLU A 119 -10.41 -8.87 14.75
CA GLU A 119 -11.51 -9.69 15.23
C GLU A 119 -11.72 -10.95 14.39
N LEU A 120 -11.22 -10.95 13.17
CA LEU A 120 -11.24 -12.13 12.33
C LEU A 120 -10.06 -13.01 12.70
N GLU A 121 -10.33 -14.20 13.24
CA GLU A 121 -9.31 -15.18 13.66
C GLU A 121 -8.22 -15.36 12.62
N HIS A 122 -7.04 -14.85 12.93
CA HIS A 122 -5.83 -15.15 12.18
C HIS A 122 -5.29 -16.49 12.68
N THR A 123 -4.89 -17.37 11.78
CA THR A 123 -4.41 -18.69 12.18
C THR A 123 -3.18 -18.56 13.08
N ARG A 124 -3.28 -19.06 14.31
CA ARG A 124 -2.21 -19.13 15.33
C ARG A 124 -0.88 -19.71 14.82
N LYS A 125 -0.87 -20.31 13.64
CA LYS A 125 0.35 -20.82 12.99
C LYS A 125 1.33 -19.72 12.59
N PHE A 126 0.86 -18.59 12.08
CA PHE A 126 1.73 -17.47 11.71
C PHE A 126 2.26 -16.76 12.95
N GLU A 127 1.41 -16.56 13.98
CA GLU A 127 1.82 -15.93 15.23
C GLU A 127 2.92 -16.74 15.94
N ARG A 128 2.80 -18.07 15.98
CA ARG A 128 3.81 -18.95 16.62
C ARG A 128 5.16 -18.96 15.93
N ALA A 129 5.18 -18.89 14.58
CA ALA A 129 6.43 -18.86 13.83
C ALA A 129 7.17 -17.53 14.06
N GLU A 130 6.44 -16.40 14.10
CA GLU A 130 7.01 -15.10 14.41
C GLU A 130 7.41 -14.94 15.88
N GLU A 131 6.61 -15.44 16.82
CA GLU A 131 6.94 -15.45 18.26
C GLU A 131 8.23 -16.23 18.55
N GLY A 132 8.44 -17.36 17.89
CA GLY A 132 9.67 -18.14 18.01
C GLY A 132 10.89 -17.36 17.53
N PHE A 133 10.76 -16.63 16.41
CA PHE A 133 11.85 -15.81 15.86
C PHE A 133 12.14 -14.56 16.70
N ILE A 134 11.08 -13.87 17.17
CA ILE A 134 11.22 -12.66 18.01
C ILE A 134 11.79 -13.00 19.39
N LYS A 135 11.38 -14.10 20.01
CA LYS A 135 11.96 -14.57 21.29
C LYS A 135 13.44 -14.89 21.19
N HIS A 136 13.93 -15.30 20.00
CA HIS A 136 15.34 -15.58 19.78
C HIS A 136 16.17 -14.31 19.55
N LEU A 137 15.58 -13.25 18.96
CA LEU A 137 16.28 -12.03 18.60
C LEU A 137 16.35 -10.99 19.72
N ASN A 138 15.41 -10.99 20.69
CA ASN A 138 15.37 -9.92 21.69
C ASN A 138 14.80 -10.31 23.04
N LYS A 139 15.64 -10.18 24.04
CA LYS A 139 15.22 -10.14 25.45
C LYS A 139 14.86 -8.72 25.96
N ASN A 140 15.16 -7.64 25.23
CA ASN A 140 15.19 -6.29 25.82
C ASN A 140 14.71 -5.12 24.92
N SER A 141 13.96 -5.33 23.84
CA SER A 141 13.41 -4.19 23.07
C SER A 141 11.95 -4.39 22.68
N GLU A 142 11.15 -3.33 22.79
CA GLU A 142 9.80 -3.24 22.19
C GLU A 142 9.94 -3.22 20.67
N ILE A 143 10.17 -4.41 20.08
CA ILE A 143 10.16 -4.53 18.62
C ILE A 143 8.69 -4.55 18.20
N GLU A 144 8.33 -3.59 17.36
CA GLU A 144 7.03 -3.55 16.72
C GLU A 144 6.78 -4.86 15.97
N ARG A 145 5.65 -5.52 16.25
CA ARG A 145 5.31 -6.80 15.62
C ARG A 145 4.90 -6.56 14.19
N ILE A 146 5.56 -7.26 13.26
CA ILE A 146 5.20 -7.30 11.83
C ILE A 146 4.70 -8.70 11.52
N TYR A 147 3.41 -8.83 11.17
CA TYR A 147 2.74 -10.10 10.95
C TYR A 147 2.87 -10.58 9.49
N PHE A 148 2.40 -11.80 9.23
CA PHE A 148 2.23 -12.41 7.90
C PHE A 148 3.52 -12.54 7.09
N GLY A 149 4.68 -12.62 7.74
CA GLY A 149 5.99 -12.73 7.08
C GLY A 149 6.40 -11.48 6.32
N LEU A 150 5.76 -10.33 6.58
CA LEU A 150 6.02 -9.08 5.87
C LEU A 150 7.35 -8.42 6.26
N ARG A 151 7.95 -8.79 7.40
CA ARG A 151 9.27 -8.29 7.85
C ARG A 151 10.36 -8.47 6.78
N LYS A 152 10.29 -9.52 5.95
CA LYS A 152 11.27 -9.75 4.88
C LYS A 152 11.36 -8.64 3.84
N PHE A 153 10.29 -7.86 3.68
CA PHE A 153 10.24 -6.73 2.74
C PHE A 153 10.92 -5.47 3.28
N GLU A 154 11.11 -5.36 4.60
CA GLU A 154 11.82 -4.23 5.21
C GLU A 154 13.30 -4.25 4.79
N LYS A 155 13.84 -3.12 4.38
CA LYS A 155 15.18 -2.94 3.80
C LYS A 155 15.43 -3.67 2.45
N TYR A 156 14.55 -4.56 2.06
CA TYR A 156 14.62 -5.23 0.75
C TYR A 156 13.85 -4.43 -0.32
N CYS A 157 12.57 -4.16 -0.06
CA CYS A 157 11.69 -3.39 -0.96
C CYS A 157 11.23 -2.07 -0.34
N PHE A 158 11.18 -1.99 0.99
CA PHE A 158 10.65 -0.87 1.73
C PHE A 158 11.63 -0.36 2.78
N LYS A 159 11.59 0.94 3.02
CA LYS A 159 12.25 1.61 4.15
C LYS A 159 11.71 1.07 5.48
N LYS A 160 10.37 0.98 5.58
CA LYS A 160 9.64 0.49 6.74
C LYS A 160 8.43 -0.33 6.32
N VAL A 161 8.10 -1.32 7.16
CA VAL A 161 6.90 -2.14 7.02
C VAL A 161 6.15 -2.13 8.35
N TYR A 162 4.85 -1.90 8.29
CA TYR A 162 3.98 -1.90 9.46
C TYR A 162 2.80 -2.84 9.23
N THR A 163 2.34 -3.45 10.31
CA THR A 163 1.09 -4.22 10.33
C THR A 163 0.27 -3.78 11.52
N TYR A 164 -0.89 -3.20 11.27
CA TYR A 164 -1.74 -2.64 12.30
C TYR A 164 -3.14 -3.26 12.26
N SER A 165 -3.72 -3.48 13.43
CA SER A 165 -5.17 -3.58 13.50
C SER A 165 -5.81 -2.23 13.14
N VAL A 166 -7.12 -2.24 12.85
CA VAL A 166 -7.87 -1.01 12.57
C VAL A 166 -7.71 0.00 13.71
N GLU A 167 -7.78 -0.45 14.97
CA GLU A 167 -7.65 0.37 16.17
C GLU A 167 -6.23 0.94 16.33
N GLU A 168 -5.22 0.09 16.08
CA GLU A 168 -3.82 0.51 16.14
C GLU A 168 -3.49 1.54 15.05
N PHE A 169 -4.01 1.33 13.83
CA PHE A 169 -3.83 2.30 12.76
C PHE A 169 -4.46 3.64 13.08
N LYS A 170 -5.71 3.63 13.61
CA LYS A 170 -6.41 4.86 14.04
C LYS A 170 -5.64 5.62 15.12
N SER A 171 -5.16 4.92 16.14
CA SER A 171 -4.53 5.54 17.30
C SER A 171 -3.09 5.98 17.07
N LYS A 172 -2.31 5.17 16.34
CA LYS A 172 -0.85 5.40 16.18
C LYS A 172 -0.51 6.18 14.91
N PHE A 173 -1.29 6.01 13.85
CA PHE A 173 -0.88 6.47 12.53
C PHE A 173 -1.81 7.51 11.92
N LEU A 174 -3.13 7.34 12.03
CA LEU A 174 -4.09 8.21 11.36
C LEU A 174 -3.97 9.68 11.81
N GLN A 175 -3.60 9.93 13.06
CA GLN A 175 -3.42 11.29 13.58
C GLN A 175 -2.19 11.95 12.94
N SER A 176 -1.09 11.22 12.77
CA SER A 176 0.12 11.74 12.14
C SER A 176 -0.08 12.07 10.64
N LEU A 177 -1.02 11.40 9.98
CA LEU A 177 -1.35 11.68 8.58
C LEU A 177 -2.06 13.02 8.37
N LYS A 178 -2.75 13.53 9.39
CA LYS A 178 -3.50 14.80 9.32
C LYS A 178 -2.60 16.03 9.40
N GLU A 179 -1.39 15.87 9.93
CA GLU A 179 -0.51 17.00 10.31
C GLU A 179 0.49 17.38 9.21
N ASN A 180 0.76 16.50 8.25
CA ASN A 180 1.82 16.68 7.25
C ASN A 180 1.29 16.50 5.82
N ASN A 181 1.09 17.60 5.11
CA ASN A 181 0.87 17.58 3.65
C ASN A 181 2.08 18.22 2.97
N ASP A 182 3.01 17.41 2.50
CA ASP A 182 4.03 17.89 1.56
C ASP A 182 3.43 17.88 0.15
N ILE A 183 3.10 19.07 -0.35
CA ILE A 183 2.47 19.27 -1.65
C ILE A 183 3.47 18.99 -2.78
N SER A 184 4.77 19.23 -2.56
CA SER A 184 5.79 19.20 -3.62
C SER A 184 6.00 17.80 -4.22
N LEU A 185 6.04 16.77 -3.39
CA LEU A 185 6.23 15.38 -3.85
C LEU A 185 4.97 14.83 -4.53
N LEU A 186 3.79 15.28 -4.07
CA LEU A 186 2.53 14.92 -4.71
C LEU A 186 2.45 15.52 -6.12
N GLU A 187 2.81 16.80 -6.29
CA GLU A 187 2.87 17.46 -7.60
C GLU A 187 3.89 16.78 -8.52
N GLU A 188 5.06 16.38 -8.01
CA GLU A 188 6.05 15.59 -8.78
C GLU A 188 5.46 14.26 -9.26
N PHE A 189 4.77 13.54 -8.40
CA PHE A 189 4.12 12.28 -8.76
C PHE A 189 3.04 12.48 -9.83
N GLU A 190 2.18 13.49 -9.67
CA GLU A 190 1.11 13.82 -10.61
C GLU A 190 1.67 14.17 -11.99
N ASP A 191 2.68 15.03 -12.04
CA ASP A 191 3.36 15.40 -13.30
C ASP A 191 3.98 14.18 -13.98
N LYS A 192 4.66 13.32 -13.23
CA LYS A 192 5.25 12.10 -13.77
C LYS A 192 4.20 11.11 -14.25
N PHE A 193 3.10 10.95 -13.53
CA PHE A 193 2.03 10.06 -13.93
C PHE A 193 1.34 10.52 -15.21
N LEU A 194 1.07 11.81 -15.35
CA LEU A 194 0.50 12.37 -16.57
C LEU A 194 1.44 12.20 -17.76
N LYS A 195 2.72 12.54 -17.61
CA LYS A 195 3.75 12.33 -18.64
C LYS A 195 3.90 10.86 -19.02
N PHE A 196 3.83 9.96 -18.06
CA PHE A 196 3.87 8.52 -18.27
C PHE A 196 2.69 8.06 -19.15
N LEU A 197 1.48 8.54 -18.88
CA LEU A 197 0.30 8.25 -19.69
C LEU A 197 0.42 8.81 -21.13
N GLU A 198 0.85 10.07 -21.28
CA GLU A 198 1.01 10.71 -22.58
C GLU A 198 2.06 9.99 -23.45
N LYS A 199 3.22 9.68 -22.87
CA LYS A 199 4.33 9.01 -23.55
C LYS A 199 3.92 7.65 -24.13
N ASN A 200 3.15 6.88 -23.38
CA ASN A 200 2.81 5.51 -23.75
C ASN A 200 1.42 5.37 -24.45
N ASN A 201 0.62 6.44 -24.54
CA ASN A 201 -0.62 6.45 -25.34
C ASN A 201 -0.40 6.65 -26.83
N ASN A 202 0.81 7.03 -27.26
CA ASN A 202 1.13 7.33 -28.65
C ASN A 202 1.73 6.15 -29.42
N ASP A 203 1.89 4.99 -28.77
CA ASP A 203 2.32 3.71 -29.36
C ASP A 203 1.12 2.74 -29.46
#